data_5683e35da2ac47f11ce1ee394a57c35a
#
_entry.id   5683e35da2ac47f11ce1ee394a57c35a
#
_cell.length_a   1.000
_cell.length_b   1.000
_cell.length_c   1.000
_cell.angle_alpha   90.00
_cell.angle_beta   90.00
_cell.angle_gamma   90.00
#
_symmetry.space_group_name_H-M   'P 1'
#
loop_
_entity.id
_entity.type
_entity.pdbx_description
1 polymer ?
#
loop_
_entity_poly.entity_id
_entity_poly.type
_entity_poly.pdbx_seq_one_letter_code
_entity_poly.pdbx_strand_id
1 'polypeptide(L)'
;MRSYCLYNEKYLDIADIYEVIDGKQINIPEKLKEYRKLSDTHRDLKCSCGCGEIVVLVAGSVRRQHFRLLKRFENTNCKYEEESELSIKSKIMLKCWMSKNLPQVKNEVTYRVPINELTDNNRRYEISIYSRDYNFGIVYYRLSSNIVDEKIKLQKEYLETKILYVTASENEYNDDQYPEHLMKIQERQGYCFYLDMEPDMLYQEIRAKVCIYIQNYKRYWKSVPVCEGRLDQYEIDRKCNILFDGKKLIDLVQETKKFNSHPRFPFCKRVSHFES
;
A
#
# COMPACT_ATOMS: atom_id res chain seq x y z
N MET A 1 9.88 10.90 -9.51
CA MET A 1 10.77 9.74 -9.80
C MET A 1 9.90 8.62 -10.36
N ARG A 2 10.30 7.94 -11.44
CA ARG A 2 9.54 6.80 -11.94
C ARG A 2 9.95 5.55 -11.19
N SER A 3 9.01 4.90 -10.53
CA SER A 3 9.28 3.70 -9.74
C SER A 3 9.08 2.41 -10.53
N TYR A 4 8.43 2.49 -11.70
CA TYR A 4 8.10 1.31 -12.50
C TYR A 4 8.08 1.59 -14.00
N CYS A 5 8.21 0.52 -14.78
CA CYS A 5 8.17 0.52 -16.23
C CYS A 5 7.50 -0.76 -16.75
N LEU A 6 7.35 -0.88 -18.07
CA LEU A 6 6.86 -2.08 -18.74
C LEU A 6 8.01 -2.79 -19.46
N TYR A 7 8.05 -4.12 -19.32
CA TYR A 7 8.86 -5.03 -20.10
C TYR A 7 8.01 -6.23 -20.53
N ASN A 8 7.88 -6.46 -21.82
CA ASN A 8 7.03 -7.55 -22.36
C ASN A 8 5.65 -7.58 -21.70
N GLU A 9 4.99 -6.41 -21.65
CA GLU A 9 3.64 -6.22 -21.08
C GLU A 9 3.53 -6.45 -19.55
N LYS A 10 4.62 -6.77 -18.87
CA LYS A 10 4.68 -6.92 -17.42
C LYS A 10 5.27 -5.68 -16.77
N TYR A 11 4.76 -5.33 -15.60
CA TYR A 11 5.35 -4.30 -14.78
C TYR A 11 6.66 -4.80 -14.16
N LEU A 12 7.71 -4.00 -14.30
CA LEU A 12 8.91 -4.06 -13.47
C LEU A 12 8.87 -2.89 -12.49
N ASP A 13 8.87 -3.18 -11.21
CA ASP A 13 8.89 -2.16 -10.16
C ASP A 13 10.29 -2.05 -9.57
N ILE A 14 10.73 -0.82 -9.30
CA ILE A 14 12.02 -0.57 -8.67
C ILE A 14 12.13 -1.23 -7.28
N ALA A 15 11.00 -1.47 -6.64
CA ALA A 15 10.95 -2.18 -5.37
C ALA A 15 11.41 -3.65 -5.46
N ASP A 16 11.38 -4.26 -6.67
CA ASP A 16 11.85 -5.64 -6.89
C ASP A 16 13.36 -5.81 -6.69
N ILE A 17 14.14 -4.71 -6.80
CA ILE A 17 15.59 -4.75 -6.59
C ILE A 17 16.01 -4.65 -5.13
N TYR A 18 15.04 -4.59 -4.21
CA TYR A 18 15.29 -4.45 -2.78
C TYR A 18 14.72 -5.62 -1.97
N GLU A 19 15.39 -5.93 -0.88
CA GLU A 19 14.93 -6.80 0.19
C GLU A 19 15.12 -6.14 1.56
N VAL A 20 14.53 -6.71 2.59
CA VAL A 20 14.69 -6.23 3.98
C VAL A 20 15.47 -7.27 4.76
N ILE A 21 16.71 -6.93 5.15
CA ILE A 21 17.57 -7.75 6.01
C ILE A 21 17.85 -6.97 7.29
N ASP A 22 17.67 -7.61 8.43
CA ASP A 22 17.84 -7.01 9.76
C ASP A 22 17.11 -5.67 9.92
N GLY A 23 15.90 -5.59 9.36
CA GLY A 23 15.07 -4.40 9.41
C GLY A 23 15.48 -3.27 8.45
N LYS A 24 16.56 -3.44 7.69
CA LYS A 24 17.07 -2.45 6.74
C LYS A 24 16.80 -2.88 5.30
N GLN A 25 16.48 -1.91 4.47
CA GLN A 25 16.33 -2.11 3.02
C GLN A 25 17.72 -2.17 2.35
N ILE A 26 18.00 -3.26 1.65
CA ILE A 26 19.23 -3.46 0.89
C ILE A 26 18.94 -3.86 -0.57
N ASN A 27 19.90 -3.67 -1.46
CA ASN A 27 19.77 -4.07 -2.86
C ASN A 27 19.98 -5.58 -3.03
N ILE A 28 19.20 -6.20 -3.93
CA ILE A 28 19.41 -7.55 -4.45
C ILE A 28 20.31 -7.44 -5.68
N PRO A 29 21.60 -7.85 -5.62
CA PRO A 29 22.57 -7.61 -6.69
C PRO A 29 22.18 -8.24 -8.03
N GLU A 30 21.60 -9.45 -8.01
CA GLU A 30 21.18 -10.18 -9.21
C GLU A 30 20.05 -9.46 -9.92
N LYS A 31 19.04 -8.98 -9.18
CA LYS A 31 17.92 -8.22 -9.72
C LYS A 31 18.37 -6.88 -10.29
N LEU A 32 19.27 -6.20 -9.59
CA LEU A 32 19.84 -4.95 -10.08
C LEU A 32 20.62 -5.15 -11.38
N LYS A 33 21.38 -6.24 -11.48
CA LYS A 33 22.13 -6.61 -12.71
C LYS A 33 21.18 -6.95 -13.86
N GLU A 34 20.12 -7.71 -13.58
CA GLU A 34 19.05 -8.01 -14.55
C GLU A 34 18.46 -6.73 -15.13
N TYR A 35 18.01 -5.81 -14.28
CA TYR A 35 17.37 -4.55 -14.70
C TYR A 35 18.33 -3.64 -15.47
N ARG A 36 19.62 -3.60 -15.09
CA ARG A 36 20.66 -2.90 -15.86
C ARG A 36 20.81 -3.47 -17.26
N LYS A 37 20.83 -4.80 -17.40
CA LYS A 37 20.94 -5.44 -18.71
C LYS A 37 19.75 -5.07 -19.61
N LEU A 38 18.54 -5.11 -19.09
CA LEU A 38 17.33 -4.72 -19.82
C LEU A 38 17.34 -3.24 -20.22
N SER A 39 17.83 -2.38 -19.33
CA SER A 39 17.90 -0.94 -19.54
C SER A 39 18.98 -0.55 -20.57
N ASP A 40 20.20 -1.02 -20.37
CA ASP A 40 21.39 -0.48 -21.08
C ASP A 40 21.66 -1.24 -22.38
N THR A 41 21.49 -2.56 -22.35
CA THR A 41 21.84 -3.42 -23.48
C THR A 41 20.70 -3.54 -24.47
N HIS A 42 19.50 -3.83 -23.99
CA HIS A 42 18.36 -4.13 -24.87
C HIS A 42 17.49 -2.91 -25.16
N ARG A 43 17.43 -1.94 -24.24
CA ARG A 43 16.53 -0.76 -24.31
C ARG A 43 15.06 -1.13 -24.50
N ASP A 44 14.66 -2.23 -23.89
CA ASP A 44 13.31 -2.81 -24.04
C ASP A 44 12.31 -2.28 -23.01
N LEU A 45 12.79 -1.44 -22.07
CA LEU A 45 11.94 -0.89 -21.02
C LEU A 45 11.11 0.27 -21.56
N LYS A 46 9.81 0.18 -21.45
CA LYS A 46 8.86 1.21 -21.90
C LYS A 46 8.18 1.92 -20.75
N CYS A 47 7.80 3.17 -20.99
CA CYS A 47 7.01 3.92 -20.02
C CYS A 47 5.65 3.24 -19.76
N SER A 48 5.32 3.08 -18.50
CA SER A 48 4.10 2.39 -18.07
C SER A 48 2.79 3.16 -18.35
N CYS A 49 2.87 4.45 -18.71
CA CYS A 49 1.67 5.22 -19.10
C CYS A 49 1.14 4.91 -20.50
N GLY A 50 1.82 4.05 -21.26
CA GLY A 50 1.43 3.71 -22.63
C GLY A 50 1.86 4.70 -23.71
N CYS A 51 2.66 5.74 -23.38
CA CYS A 51 3.16 6.70 -24.37
C CYS A 51 4.20 6.13 -25.32
N GLY A 52 4.67 4.88 -25.13
CA GLY A 52 5.65 4.21 -25.98
C GLY A 52 7.10 4.63 -25.76
N GLU A 53 7.35 5.64 -24.95
CA GLU A 53 8.70 6.14 -24.69
C GLU A 53 9.59 5.12 -23.98
N ILE A 54 10.85 5.06 -24.37
CA ILE A 54 11.85 4.19 -23.74
C ILE A 54 12.30 4.82 -22.41
N VAL A 55 12.40 4.01 -21.38
CA VAL A 55 12.94 4.38 -20.08
C VAL A 55 14.23 3.63 -19.80
N VAL A 56 15.09 4.23 -18.99
CA VAL A 56 16.37 3.65 -18.56
C VAL A 56 16.46 3.65 -17.05
N LEU A 57 17.12 2.64 -16.49
CA LEU A 57 17.40 2.56 -15.08
C LEU A 57 18.54 3.52 -14.70
N VAL A 58 18.30 4.37 -13.73
CA VAL A 58 19.35 5.14 -13.05
C VAL A 58 19.70 4.41 -11.76
N ALA A 59 20.86 3.82 -11.70
CA ALA A 59 21.31 2.97 -10.61
C ALA A 59 22.72 3.33 -10.13
N GLY A 60 22.93 4.61 -9.78
CA GLY A 60 24.17 5.09 -9.17
C GLY A 60 24.24 4.83 -7.67
N SER A 61 25.42 4.97 -7.07
CA SER A 61 25.66 4.80 -5.64
C SER A 61 25.16 5.99 -4.79
N VAL A 62 24.99 7.16 -5.41
CA VAL A 62 24.67 8.43 -4.70
C VAL A 62 23.18 8.72 -4.68
N ARG A 63 22.44 8.25 -5.67
CA ARG A 63 21.01 8.50 -5.80
C ARG A 63 20.23 7.19 -5.71
N ARG A 64 19.05 7.25 -5.12
CA ARG A 64 18.13 6.11 -5.12
C ARG A 64 17.85 5.67 -6.55
N GLN A 65 17.82 4.37 -6.76
CA GLN A 65 17.52 3.78 -8.06
C GLN A 65 16.10 4.17 -8.49
N HIS A 66 15.96 4.50 -9.77
CA HIS A 66 14.69 4.87 -10.39
C HIS A 66 14.76 4.74 -11.91
N PHE A 67 13.62 4.70 -12.55
CA PHE A 67 13.57 4.81 -14.01
C PHE A 67 13.43 6.27 -14.45
N ARG A 68 14.02 6.61 -15.60
CA ARG A 68 13.85 7.91 -16.26
C ARG A 68 13.63 7.71 -17.75
N LEU A 69 13.02 8.69 -18.43
CA LEU A 69 12.97 8.69 -19.88
C LEU A 69 14.38 8.77 -20.47
N LEU A 70 14.63 7.99 -21.54
CA LEU A 70 15.91 8.01 -22.25
C LEU A 70 16.18 9.38 -22.88
N LYS A 71 15.15 9.98 -23.49
CA LYS A 71 15.20 11.33 -24.05
C LYS A 71 14.25 12.23 -23.26
N ARG A 72 14.74 13.40 -22.86
CA ARG A 72 13.89 14.48 -22.33
C ARG A 72 13.38 15.28 -23.51
N PHE A 73 12.20 14.95 -24.02
CA PHE A 73 11.50 15.81 -24.97
C PHE A 73 10.60 16.75 -24.19
N GLU A 74 10.63 18.04 -24.53
CA GLU A 74 9.82 19.08 -23.90
C GLU A 74 8.31 18.91 -24.14
N ASN A 75 7.92 18.06 -25.11
CA ASN A 75 6.54 17.82 -25.53
C ASN A 75 6.11 16.34 -25.47
N THR A 76 6.47 15.61 -24.46
CA THR A 76 5.95 14.23 -24.34
C THR A 76 4.53 14.25 -23.79
N ASN A 77 3.59 13.59 -24.48
CA ASN A 77 2.25 13.27 -23.98
C ASN A 77 2.29 12.22 -22.84
N CYS A 78 3.39 12.18 -22.10
CA CYS A 78 3.60 11.21 -21.04
C CYS A 78 2.79 11.58 -19.79
N LYS A 79 1.79 10.77 -19.48
CA LYS A 79 0.91 10.92 -18.29
C LYS A 79 1.38 10.08 -17.09
N TYR A 80 2.67 9.80 -17.00
CA TYR A 80 3.21 9.04 -15.87
C TYR A 80 3.08 9.84 -14.57
N GLU A 81 2.43 9.26 -13.59
CA GLU A 81 2.39 9.80 -12.21
C GLU A 81 3.63 9.36 -11.45
N GLU A 82 4.41 10.29 -10.95
CA GLU A 82 5.61 10.01 -10.18
C GLU A 82 5.24 9.47 -8.79
N GLU A 83 5.98 8.47 -8.36
CA GLU A 83 5.83 7.89 -7.04
C GLU A 83 6.88 8.45 -6.08
N SER A 84 6.46 8.76 -4.85
CA SER A 84 7.37 9.26 -3.82
C SER A 84 8.28 8.15 -3.28
N GLU A 85 9.41 8.54 -2.74
CA GLU A 85 10.35 7.63 -2.09
C GLU A 85 9.71 6.87 -0.93
N LEU A 86 8.90 7.54 -0.12
CA LEU A 86 8.15 6.91 0.96
C LEU A 86 7.17 5.86 0.46
N SER A 87 6.47 6.13 -0.65
CA SER A 87 5.56 5.15 -1.24
C SER A 87 6.29 3.86 -1.65
N ILE A 88 7.45 4.00 -2.28
CA ILE A 88 8.28 2.84 -2.66
C ILE A 88 8.73 2.07 -1.43
N LYS A 89 9.25 2.78 -0.41
CA LYS A 89 9.69 2.17 0.85
C LYS A 89 8.55 1.46 1.57
N SER A 90 7.36 2.09 1.65
CA SER A 90 6.17 1.48 2.26
C SER A 90 5.79 0.16 1.58
N LYS A 91 5.80 0.11 0.25
CA LYS A 91 5.52 -1.13 -0.49
C LYS A 91 6.55 -2.23 -0.19
N ILE A 92 7.84 -1.90 -0.12
CA ILE A 92 8.89 -2.86 0.22
C ILE A 92 8.65 -3.44 1.61
N MET A 93 8.34 -2.60 2.58
CA MET A 93 8.10 -3.01 3.97
C MET A 93 6.81 -3.83 4.12
N LEU A 94 5.74 -3.45 3.43
CA LEU A 94 4.49 -4.20 3.39
C LEU A 94 4.67 -5.58 2.71
N LYS A 95 5.49 -5.67 1.64
CA LYS A 95 5.85 -6.95 1.04
C LYS A 95 6.60 -7.84 2.03
N CYS A 96 7.58 -7.27 2.74
CA CYS A 96 8.33 -7.98 3.77
C CYS A 96 7.38 -8.51 4.86
N TRP A 97 6.49 -7.66 5.38
CA TRP A 97 5.49 -8.03 6.37
C TRP A 97 4.56 -9.15 5.86
N MET A 98 4.04 -9.03 4.66
CA MET A 98 3.18 -10.03 4.04
C MET A 98 3.92 -11.37 3.85
N SER A 99 5.14 -11.34 3.34
CA SER A 99 5.96 -12.54 3.12
C SER A 99 6.35 -13.25 4.43
N LYS A 100 6.56 -12.47 5.50
CA LYS A 100 6.86 -13.03 6.83
C LYS A 100 5.67 -13.73 7.46
N ASN A 101 4.46 -13.22 7.23
CA ASN A 101 3.23 -13.75 7.83
C ASN A 101 2.62 -14.90 7.02
N LEU A 102 2.72 -14.84 5.69
CA LEU A 102 2.20 -15.89 4.82
C LEU A 102 3.34 -16.88 4.51
N PRO A 103 3.29 -18.10 5.04
CA PRO A 103 4.32 -19.10 4.73
C PRO A 103 4.33 -19.34 3.23
N GLN A 104 5.50 -19.22 2.65
CA GLN A 104 5.68 -19.35 1.21
C GLN A 104 5.37 -20.74 0.75
N VAL A 105 4.61 -20.83 -0.28
CA VAL A 105 4.33 -22.07 -0.94
C VAL A 105 5.11 -22.09 -2.25
N LYS A 106 4.61 -21.79 -3.36
CA LYS A 106 5.27 -21.99 -4.66
C LYS A 106 5.53 -20.70 -5.44
N ASN A 107 4.80 -19.65 -5.15
CA ASN A 107 4.88 -18.42 -5.93
C ASN A 107 5.30 -17.24 -5.06
N GLU A 108 6.17 -16.43 -5.58
CA GLU A 108 6.61 -15.21 -4.90
C GLU A 108 5.48 -14.19 -4.77
N VAL A 109 5.58 -13.37 -3.73
CA VAL A 109 4.79 -12.15 -3.60
C VAL A 109 5.29 -11.14 -4.64
N THR A 110 4.40 -10.69 -5.50
CA THR A 110 4.74 -9.79 -6.61
C THR A 110 4.22 -8.37 -6.40
N TYR A 111 4.92 -7.40 -6.99
CA TYR A 111 4.47 -6.02 -7.06
C TYR A 111 3.60 -5.80 -8.31
N ARG A 112 2.68 -4.88 -8.22
CA ARG A 112 1.90 -4.32 -9.33
C ARG A 112 1.25 -5.36 -10.23
N VAL A 113 0.33 -6.09 -9.66
CA VAL A 113 -0.48 -7.02 -10.46
C VAL A 113 -1.66 -6.25 -11.05
N PRO A 114 -1.79 -6.22 -12.39
CA PRO A 114 -2.93 -5.61 -13.04
C PRO A 114 -4.22 -6.32 -12.67
N ILE A 115 -5.25 -5.55 -12.35
CA ILE A 115 -6.54 -6.11 -11.96
C ILE A 115 -7.35 -6.51 -13.19
N ASN A 116 -7.23 -5.77 -14.30
CA ASN A 116 -7.82 -6.15 -15.58
C ASN A 116 -7.19 -5.40 -16.77
N GLU A 117 -7.11 -6.08 -17.90
CA GLU A 117 -6.62 -5.51 -19.15
C GLU A 117 -7.69 -4.72 -19.93
N LEU A 118 -8.92 -4.67 -19.43
CA LEU A 118 -10.09 -4.31 -20.23
C LEU A 118 -10.98 -3.25 -19.56
N THR A 119 -10.44 -2.08 -19.26
CA THR A 119 -11.33 -0.93 -19.11
C THR A 119 -11.05 0.05 -20.25
N ASP A 120 -12.10 0.46 -20.96
CA ASP A 120 -12.09 1.37 -22.11
C ASP A 120 -11.37 2.72 -21.87
N ASN A 121 -10.91 2.97 -20.65
CA ASN A 121 -10.30 4.23 -20.21
C ASN A 121 -8.76 4.24 -20.15
N ASN A 122 -8.06 3.22 -20.65
CA ASN A 122 -6.58 3.14 -20.63
C ASN A 122 -5.92 3.30 -19.24
N ARG A 123 -6.69 3.25 -18.14
CA ARG A 123 -6.16 3.29 -16.78
C ARG A 123 -6.07 1.87 -16.26
N ARG A 124 -4.86 1.37 -16.15
CA ARG A 124 -4.59 0.05 -15.57
C ARG A 124 -4.67 0.16 -14.05
N TYR A 125 -5.69 -0.47 -13.46
CA TYR A 125 -5.78 -0.64 -12.01
C TYR A 125 -4.88 -1.78 -11.56
N GLU A 126 -4.21 -1.61 -10.44
CA GLU A 126 -3.24 -2.57 -9.95
C GLU A 126 -3.38 -2.83 -8.45
N ILE A 127 -3.10 -4.05 -8.04
CA ILE A 127 -2.84 -4.42 -6.65
C ILE A 127 -1.37 -4.11 -6.40
N SER A 128 -1.07 -3.32 -5.36
CA SER A 128 0.30 -2.87 -5.10
C SER A 128 1.24 -4.03 -4.75
N ILE A 129 0.74 -5.02 -4.01
CA ILE A 129 1.46 -6.22 -3.58
C ILE A 129 0.48 -7.39 -3.59
N TYR A 130 0.84 -8.51 -4.20
CA TYR A 130 -0.06 -9.64 -4.38
C TYR A 130 0.62 -10.98 -4.15
N SER A 131 -0.07 -11.88 -3.45
CA SER A 131 0.27 -13.30 -3.33
C SER A 131 -0.75 -14.13 -4.09
N ARG A 132 -0.28 -14.83 -5.13
CA ARG A 132 -1.12 -15.69 -5.94
C ARG A 132 -1.60 -16.90 -5.14
N ASP A 133 -0.74 -17.51 -4.32
CA ASP A 133 -1.06 -18.72 -3.57
C ASP A 133 -2.18 -18.52 -2.56
N TYR A 134 -2.30 -17.32 -2.01
CA TYR A 134 -3.33 -16.97 -1.04
C TYR A 134 -4.49 -16.19 -1.65
N ASN A 135 -4.43 -15.86 -2.93
CA ASN A 135 -5.36 -14.94 -3.58
C ASN A 135 -5.63 -13.69 -2.73
N PHE A 136 -4.52 -13.11 -2.21
CA PHE A 136 -4.54 -12.00 -1.28
C PHE A 136 -3.66 -10.86 -1.77
N GLY A 137 -4.17 -9.64 -1.69
CA GLY A 137 -3.46 -8.45 -2.12
C GLY A 137 -3.50 -7.31 -1.12
N ILE A 138 -2.51 -6.43 -1.21
CA ILE A 138 -2.46 -5.15 -0.50
C ILE A 138 -2.50 -4.03 -1.53
N VAL A 139 -3.40 -3.08 -1.35
CA VAL A 139 -3.44 -1.83 -2.09
C VAL A 139 -3.02 -0.72 -1.16
N TYR A 140 -1.89 -0.09 -1.46
CA TYR A 140 -1.32 0.99 -0.65
C TYR A 140 -1.57 2.35 -1.30
N TYR A 141 -2.10 3.27 -0.50
CA TYR A 141 -2.35 4.66 -0.89
C TYR A 141 -1.60 5.62 0.02
N ARG A 142 -0.77 6.48 -0.57
CA ARG A 142 -0.12 7.56 0.15
C ARG A 142 -0.90 8.87 0.11
N LEU A 143 -1.52 9.16 -1.03
CA LEU A 143 -2.28 10.40 -1.22
C LEU A 143 -3.77 10.10 -1.30
N SER A 144 -4.57 10.93 -0.65
CA SER A 144 -6.01 10.95 -0.84
C SER A 144 -6.30 11.47 -2.25
N SER A 145 -6.85 10.64 -3.13
CA SER A 145 -7.26 11.07 -4.46
C SER A 145 -8.61 10.47 -4.79
N ASN A 146 -9.39 11.18 -5.60
CA ASN A 146 -10.66 10.68 -6.17
C ASN A 146 -10.48 9.37 -6.97
N ILE A 147 -9.24 9.04 -7.36
CA ILE A 147 -8.85 7.80 -8.03
C ILE A 147 -9.09 6.57 -7.14
N VAL A 148 -9.08 6.72 -5.82
CA VAL A 148 -9.34 5.64 -4.87
C VAL A 148 -10.71 5.02 -5.11
N ASP A 149 -11.71 5.83 -5.36
CA ASP A 149 -13.11 5.43 -5.53
C ASP A 149 -13.33 4.53 -6.73
N GLU A 150 -12.78 4.93 -7.88
CA GLU A 150 -12.86 4.13 -9.10
C GLU A 150 -12.12 2.80 -8.95
N LYS A 151 -10.94 2.82 -8.31
CA LYS A 151 -10.15 1.61 -8.04
C LYS A 151 -10.90 0.64 -7.13
N ILE A 152 -11.50 1.12 -6.04
CA ILE A 152 -12.28 0.28 -5.11
C ILE A 152 -13.50 -0.32 -5.81
N LYS A 153 -14.23 0.47 -6.59
CA LYS A 153 -15.41 0.02 -7.34
C LYS A 153 -15.06 -1.09 -8.34
N LEU A 154 -14.04 -0.88 -9.15
CA LEU A 154 -13.60 -1.86 -10.15
C LEU A 154 -13.05 -3.13 -9.51
N GLN A 155 -12.29 -3.02 -8.43
CA GLN A 155 -11.83 -4.17 -7.68
C GLN A 155 -12.99 -4.99 -7.10
N LYS A 156 -14.08 -4.35 -6.69
CA LYS A 156 -15.28 -5.03 -6.21
C LYS A 156 -15.99 -5.84 -7.31
N GLU A 157 -16.03 -5.30 -8.51
CA GLU A 157 -16.79 -5.89 -9.62
C GLU A 157 -16.08 -7.11 -10.27
N TYR A 158 -14.73 -7.13 -10.20
CA TYR A 158 -13.94 -8.06 -11.02
C TYR A 158 -13.05 -9.04 -10.26
N LEU A 159 -12.98 -8.96 -8.90
CA LEU A 159 -12.06 -9.81 -8.16
C LEU A 159 -12.70 -10.55 -6.99
N GLU A 160 -12.54 -11.87 -7.01
CA GLU A 160 -12.69 -12.72 -5.82
C GLU A 160 -11.51 -12.58 -4.84
N THR A 161 -10.50 -11.81 -5.20
CA THR A 161 -9.30 -11.59 -4.40
C THR A 161 -9.61 -10.83 -3.11
N LYS A 162 -9.15 -11.34 -2.00
CA LYS A 162 -9.21 -10.61 -0.73
C LYS A 162 -8.16 -9.51 -0.73
N ILE A 163 -8.58 -8.26 -0.52
CA ILE A 163 -7.71 -7.09 -0.57
C ILE A 163 -7.73 -6.35 0.76
N LEU A 164 -6.53 -6.06 1.27
CA LEU A 164 -6.30 -5.12 2.36
C LEU A 164 -5.95 -3.74 1.79
N TYR A 165 -6.75 -2.75 2.10
CA TYR A 165 -6.45 -1.34 1.79
C TYR A 165 -5.68 -0.72 2.94
N VAL A 166 -4.48 -0.23 2.64
CA VAL A 166 -3.57 0.41 3.58
C VAL A 166 -3.33 1.85 3.12
N THR A 167 -3.45 2.80 4.03
CA THR A 167 -3.20 4.21 3.74
C THR A 167 -2.05 4.74 4.58
N ALA A 168 -1.42 5.84 4.16
CA ALA A 168 -0.46 6.55 4.99
C ALA A 168 -1.17 7.28 6.13
N SER A 169 -0.51 7.41 7.30
CA SER A 169 -1.05 8.10 8.47
C SER A 169 -1.37 9.58 8.22
N GLU A 170 -0.65 10.22 7.30
CA GLU A 170 -0.92 11.59 6.86
C GLU A 170 -2.31 11.79 6.22
N ASN A 171 -2.97 10.70 5.84
CA ASN A 171 -4.32 10.72 5.30
C ASN A 171 -5.39 10.56 6.40
N GLU A 172 -4.99 10.53 7.67
CA GLU A 172 -5.95 10.52 8.76
C GLU A 172 -6.84 11.76 8.72
N TYR A 173 -8.10 11.52 9.00
CA TYR A 173 -9.13 12.54 8.95
C TYR A 173 -8.98 13.55 10.10
N ASN A 174 -9.04 14.82 9.78
CA ASN A 174 -9.26 15.92 10.73
C ASN A 174 -10.75 16.26 10.74
N ASP A 175 -11.34 16.41 11.92
CA ASP A 175 -12.79 16.47 12.22
C ASP A 175 -13.67 17.43 11.38
N ASP A 176 -13.08 18.27 10.53
CA ASP A 176 -13.79 19.33 9.81
C ASP A 176 -14.35 18.93 8.42
N GLN A 177 -14.01 17.73 7.92
CA GLN A 177 -14.43 17.29 6.58
C GLN A 177 -14.93 15.85 6.56
N TYR A 178 -15.89 15.57 5.69
CA TYR A 178 -16.33 14.18 5.45
C TYR A 178 -15.24 13.38 4.73
N PRO A 179 -14.76 12.28 5.34
CA PRO A 179 -13.65 11.50 4.76
C PRO A 179 -14.17 10.48 3.73
N GLU A 180 -14.75 10.93 2.64
CA GLU A 180 -15.47 10.08 1.68
C GLU A 180 -14.65 8.85 1.23
N HIS A 181 -13.38 9.04 0.87
CA HIS A 181 -12.51 7.94 0.43
C HIS A 181 -12.20 6.93 1.55
N LEU A 182 -12.05 7.39 2.80
CA LEU A 182 -11.83 6.53 3.95
C LEU A 182 -13.10 5.76 4.33
N MET A 183 -14.26 6.37 4.18
CA MET A 183 -15.55 5.71 4.38
C MET A 183 -15.76 4.57 3.39
N LYS A 184 -15.39 4.75 2.12
CA LYS A 184 -15.46 3.70 1.10
C LYS A 184 -14.51 2.53 1.42
N ILE A 185 -13.30 2.82 1.93
CA ILE A 185 -12.38 1.79 2.42
C ILE A 185 -13.02 1.05 3.60
N GLN A 186 -13.57 1.79 4.58
CA GLN A 186 -14.23 1.20 5.74
C GLN A 186 -15.46 0.34 5.37
N GLU A 187 -16.29 0.78 4.42
CA GLU A 187 -17.41 -0.01 3.90
C GLU A 187 -16.94 -1.33 3.28
N ARG A 188 -15.78 -1.33 2.65
CA ARG A 188 -15.21 -2.50 1.97
C ARG A 188 -14.62 -3.52 2.94
N GLN A 189 -13.80 -3.10 3.89
CA GLN A 189 -13.04 -4.00 4.77
C GLN A 189 -13.41 -3.90 6.25
N GLY A 190 -14.29 -2.97 6.61
CA GLY A 190 -14.80 -2.80 7.98
C GLY A 190 -14.05 -1.77 8.82
N TYR A 191 -12.88 -1.31 8.40
CA TYR A 191 -11.99 -0.40 9.12
C TYR A 191 -11.06 0.36 8.17
N CYS A 192 -10.36 1.38 8.66
CA CYS A 192 -9.24 2.00 7.98
C CYS A 192 -7.93 1.54 8.61
N PHE A 193 -6.99 1.06 7.79
CA PHE A 193 -5.67 0.62 8.22
C PHE A 193 -4.63 1.64 7.78
N TYR A 194 -3.98 2.27 8.74
CA TYR A 194 -2.95 3.29 8.52
C TYR A 194 -1.56 2.72 8.77
N LEU A 195 -0.62 3.12 7.92
CA LEU A 195 0.79 2.83 8.08
C LEU A 195 1.53 4.14 8.33
N ASP A 196 2.10 4.29 9.52
CA ASP A 196 2.96 5.40 9.87
C ASP A 196 4.39 5.06 9.46
N MET A 197 4.92 5.84 8.52
CA MET A 197 6.20 5.54 7.92
C MET A 197 6.96 6.81 7.56
N GLU A 198 8.15 6.93 8.11
CA GLU A 198 9.10 7.97 7.78
C GLU A 198 10.27 7.43 6.94
N PRO A 199 11.02 8.31 6.21
CA PRO A 199 12.11 7.88 5.34
C PRO A 199 13.18 7.04 6.04
N ASP A 200 13.51 7.36 7.26
CA ASP A 200 14.61 6.75 8.01
C ASP A 200 14.18 5.64 8.96
N MET A 201 12.87 5.35 9.06
CA MET A 201 12.36 4.26 9.88
C MET A 201 12.90 2.90 9.44
N LEU A 202 13.31 2.10 10.42
CA LEU A 202 13.58 0.67 10.24
C LEU A 202 12.27 -0.11 10.24
N TYR A 203 12.29 -1.33 9.71
CA TYR A 203 11.10 -2.19 9.68
C TYR A 203 10.46 -2.41 11.06
N GLN A 204 11.30 -2.59 12.09
CA GLN A 204 10.85 -2.83 13.47
C GLN A 204 10.22 -1.60 14.16
N GLU A 205 10.43 -0.41 13.60
CA GLU A 205 9.92 0.85 14.13
C GLU A 205 8.62 1.30 13.47
N ILE A 206 8.26 0.65 12.35
CA ILE A 206 7.07 1.01 11.59
C ILE A 206 5.83 0.75 12.45
N ARG A 207 5.02 1.77 12.62
CA ARG A 207 3.76 1.71 13.34
C ARG A 207 2.59 1.57 12.38
N ALA A 208 1.58 0.88 12.86
CA ALA A 208 0.30 0.80 12.17
C ALA A 208 -0.82 1.11 13.15
N LYS A 209 -1.90 1.69 12.63
CA LYS A 209 -3.07 2.09 13.41
C LYS A 209 -4.33 1.68 12.66
N VAL A 210 -5.28 1.15 13.38
CA VAL A 210 -6.60 0.81 12.85
C VAL A 210 -7.63 1.71 13.48
N CYS A 211 -8.42 2.38 12.65
CA CYS A 211 -9.50 3.25 13.06
C CYS A 211 -10.80 2.89 12.37
N ILE A 212 -11.92 3.28 13.01
CA ILE A 212 -13.22 3.34 12.37
C ILE A 212 -13.77 4.76 12.46
N TYR A 213 -14.54 5.14 11.46
CA TYR A 213 -15.28 6.39 11.44
C TYR A 213 -16.71 6.10 11.82
N ILE A 214 -17.20 6.81 12.83
CA ILE A 214 -18.59 6.73 13.30
C ILE A 214 -19.22 8.11 13.30
N GLN A 215 -20.49 8.17 12.98
CA GLN A 215 -21.25 9.42 13.09
C GLN A 215 -21.76 9.57 14.52
N ASN A 216 -21.48 10.71 15.13
CA ASN A 216 -22.02 11.03 16.45
C ASN A 216 -23.49 11.52 16.36
N TYR A 217 -24.13 11.72 17.52
CA TYR A 217 -25.52 12.20 17.61
C TYR A 217 -25.76 13.59 16.98
N LYS A 218 -24.70 14.39 16.83
CA LYS A 218 -24.73 15.70 16.13
C LYS A 218 -24.46 15.59 14.63
N ARG A 219 -24.42 14.38 14.09
CA ARG A 219 -24.09 14.06 12.69
C ARG A 219 -22.67 14.42 12.23
N TYR A 220 -21.75 14.70 13.15
CA TYR A 220 -20.33 14.83 12.84
C TYR A 220 -19.65 13.46 12.79
N TRP A 221 -18.75 13.30 11.87
CA TRP A 221 -17.93 12.09 11.79
C TRP A 221 -16.78 12.18 12.79
N LYS A 222 -16.48 11.07 13.42
CA LYS A 222 -15.36 10.96 14.36
C LYS A 222 -14.55 9.72 14.07
N SER A 223 -13.22 9.88 14.00
CA SER A 223 -12.28 8.77 13.99
C SER A 223 -12.18 8.17 15.39
N VAL A 224 -12.37 6.87 15.50
CA VAL A 224 -12.26 6.12 16.75
C VAL A 224 -11.17 5.07 16.57
N PRO A 225 -10.08 5.12 17.37
CA PRO A 225 -9.05 4.12 17.33
C PRO A 225 -9.58 2.75 17.78
N VAL A 226 -9.21 1.70 17.06
CA VAL A 226 -9.51 0.30 17.38
C VAL A 226 -8.29 -0.35 18.05
N CYS A 227 -7.13 -0.24 17.40
CA CYS A 227 -5.83 -0.65 17.92
C CYS A 227 -4.71 0.13 17.24
N GLU A 228 -3.58 0.21 17.92
CA GLU A 228 -2.38 0.85 17.44
C GLU A 228 -1.16 0.11 18.00
N GLY A 229 -0.14 -0.09 17.17
CA GLY A 229 1.08 -0.79 17.57
C GLY A 229 2.10 -0.81 16.44
N ARG A 230 3.18 -1.57 16.64
CA ARG A 230 4.15 -1.80 15.58
C ARG A 230 3.57 -2.72 14.51
N LEU A 231 4.00 -2.56 13.26
CA LEU A 231 3.52 -3.38 12.14
C LEU A 231 3.74 -4.88 12.38
N ASP A 232 4.80 -5.27 13.08
CA ASP A 232 5.12 -6.67 13.38
C ASP A 232 4.20 -7.30 14.46
N GLN A 233 3.38 -6.53 15.15
CA GLN A 233 2.31 -7.00 16.04
C GLN A 233 1.03 -7.36 15.28
N TYR A 234 0.95 -6.97 14.00
CA TYR A 234 -0.14 -7.36 13.12
C TYR A 234 0.26 -8.60 12.34
N GLU A 235 -0.56 -9.62 12.39
CA GLU A 235 -0.36 -10.89 11.73
C GLU A 235 -1.38 -11.12 10.62
N ILE A 236 -1.05 -11.97 9.65
CA ILE A 236 -1.98 -12.42 8.61
C ILE A 236 -2.18 -13.93 8.82
N ASP A 237 -3.39 -14.37 9.11
CA ASP A 237 -3.70 -15.78 9.25
C ASP A 237 -3.79 -16.50 7.88
N ARG A 238 -3.87 -17.83 7.88
CA ARG A 238 -3.99 -18.65 6.65
C ARG A 238 -5.25 -18.36 5.84
N LYS A 239 -6.25 -17.72 6.43
CA LYS A 239 -7.48 -17.27 5.77
C LYS A 239 -7.39 -15.80 5.35
N CYS A 240 -6.20 -15.22 5.41
CA CYS A 240 -5.93 -13.81 5.12
C CYS A 240 -6.77 -12.85 5.98
N ASN A 241 -7.06 -13.19 7.23
CA ASN A 241 -7.57 -12.23 8.20
C ASN A 241 -6.38 -11.53 8.85
N ILE A 242 -6.56 -10.24 9.11
CA ILE A 242 -5.56 -9.47 9.87
C ILE A 242 -5.89 -9.62 11.34
N LEU A 243 -4.87 -9.96 12.13
CA LEU A 243 -4.94 -10.07 13.58
C LEU A 243 -4.06 -9.00 14.23
N PHE A 244 -4.43 -8.58 15.40
CA PHE A 244 -3.62 -7.76 16.30
C PHE A 244 -3.64 -8.41 17.68
N ASP A 245 -2.46 -8.73 18.22
CA ASP A 245 -2.30 -9.49 19.46
C ASP A 245 -3.18 -10.77 19.50
N GLY A 246 -3.17 -11.53 18.39
CA GLY A 246 -3.91 -12.77 18.22
C GLY A 246 -5.41 -12.65 18.00
N LYS A 247 -6.01 -11.45 18.06
CA LYS A 247 -7.42 -11.20 17.81
C LYS A 247 -7.66 -10.65 16.41
N LYS A 248 -8.69 -11.12 15.72
CA LYS A 248 -9.04 -10.59 14.40
C LYS A 248 -9.45 -9.12 14.49
N LEU A 249 -8.97 -8.30 13.57
CA LEU A 249 -9.31 -6.88 13.53
C LEU A 249 -10.81 -6.64 13.43
N ILE A 250 -11.52 -7.47 12.68
CA ILE A 250 -12.98 -7.33 12.54
C ILE A 250 -13.71 -7.52 13.86
N ASP A 251 -13.23 -8.41 14.74
CA ASP A 251 -13.83 -8.65 16.06
C ASP A 251 -13.55 -7.45 16.98
N LEU A 252 -12.32 -6.92 16.97
CA LEU A 252 -11.96 -5.70 17.70
C LEU A 252 -12.79 -4.50 17.24
N VAL A 253 -13.05 -4.39 15.94
CA VAL A 253 -13.94 -3.36 15.37
C VAL A 253 -15.35 -3.48 15.92
N GLN A 254 -15.89 -4.71 15.99
CA GLN A 254 -17.24 -4.94 16.51
C GLN A 254 -17.32 -4.60 18.01
N GLU A 255 -16.32 -4.98 18.81
CA GLU A 255 -16.22 -4.60 20.22
C GLU A 255 -16.19 -3.07 20.38
N THR A 256 -15.37 -2.39 19.57
CA THR A 256 -15.24 -0.93 19.58
C THR A 256 -16.56 -0.25 19.20
N LYS A 257 -17.27 -0.75 18.18
CA LYS A 257 -18.59 -0.23 17.78
C LYS A 257 -19.63 -0.39 18.90
N LYS A 258 -19.70 -1.57 19.53
CA LYS A 258 -20.60 -1.82 20.66
C LYS A 258 -20.36 -0.85 21.81
N PHE A 259 -19.08 -0.64 22.16
CA PHE A 259 -18.72 0.29 23.24
C PHE A 259 -19.15 1.72 22.94
N ASN A 260 -18.96 2.19 21.70
CA ASN A 260 -19.29 3.56 21.32
C ASN A 260 -20.77 3.78 20.97
N SER A 261 -21.56 2.74 20.79
CA SER A 261 -23.00 2.84 20.52
C SER A 261 -23.86 2.91 21.81
N HIS A 262 -23.27 2.70 23.00
CA HIS A 262 -24.01 2.78 24.26
C HIS A 262 -24.22 4.24 24.68
N PRO A 263 -25.50 4.70 24.88
CA PRO A 263 -25.81 6.10 25.15
C PRO A 263 -25.43 6.56 26.58
N ARG A 264 -24.82 5.73 27.41
CA ARG A 264 -24.63 6.00 28.85
C ARG A 264 -23.20 6.38 29.28
N PHE A 265 -22.24 6.50 28.38
CA PHE A 265 -20.90 6.95 28.78
C PHE A 265 -20.54 8.27 28.11
N PRO A 266 -20.59 9.41 28.86
CA PRO A 266 -19.85 10.58 28.44
C PRO A 266 -18.36 10.22 28.53
N PHE A 267 -17.68 10.26 27.39
CA PHE A 267 -16.26 10.19 27.16
C PHE A 267 -15.36 10.07 28.41
N CYS A 268 -15.07 8.86 28.88
CA CYS A 268 -13.85 8.65 29.66
C CYS A 268 -12.67 8.75 28.69
N LYS A 269 -11.89 9.84 28.79
CA LYS A 269 -10.54 9.91 28.27
C LYS A 269 -9.79 8.70 28.85
N ARG A 270 -9.44 7.70 28.03
CA ARG A 270 -8.38 6.77 28.40
C ARG A 270 -7.09 7.58 28.44
N VAL A 271 -6.72 7.97 29.64
CA VAL A 271 -5.35 8.43 29.93
C VAL A 271 -4.47 7.22 29.67
N SER A 272 -3.63 7.31 28.67
CA SER A 272 -2.52 6.37 28.48
C SER A 272 -1.58 6.54 29.66
N HIS A 273 -1.71 5.69 30.67
CA HIS A 273 -0.62 5.49 31.63
C HIS A 273 0.45 4.64 30.93
N PHE A 274 1.42 5.32 30.36
CA PHE A 274 2.75 4.79 30.22
C PHE A 274 3.59 5.52 31.25
N GLU A 275 3.75 4.93 32.41
CA GLU A 275 4.84 5.25 33.32
C GLU A 275 6.03 4.38 32.97
N SER A 276 7.16 5.09 32.81
CA SER A 276 8.60 4.78 32.90
C SER A 276 9.04 3.33 32.69
#